data_673d2c7b784d02d789eecbdbc7b0148f
#
_entry.id   673d2c7b784d02d789eecbdbc7b0148f
#
_cell.length_a   1.000
_cell.length_b   1.000
_cell.length_c   1.000
_cell.angle_alpha   90.00
_cell.angle_beta   90.00
_cell.angle_gamma   90.00
#
_symmetry.space_group_name_H-M   'P 1'
#
loop_
_entity.id
_entity.type
_entity.pdbx_description
1 polymer ?
#
loop_
_entity_poly.entity_id
_entity_poly.type
_entity_poly.pdbx_seq_one_letter_code
_entity_poly.pdbx_strand_id
1 'polypeptide(L)'
;MLDVRPVCHYMMGGIHTNIDGAAELQGVWAAGEAACNSVHGANRLGANSTSECIVWGKITGSLAADYIEKQHTSAQFPTHLVTEEETRIYDGIFRGRGEVNPYEIKQEISDTLNERHMYTEQRMTLLKV
;
A
#
# COMPACT_ATOMS: atom_id res chain seq x y z
N MET A 1 -21.52 26.63 9.90
CA MET A 1 -21.59 25.26 9.37
C MET A 1 -20.29 25.06 8.60
N LEU A 2 -19.54 24.00 8.88
CA LEU A 2 -18.30 23.72 8.13
C LEU A 2 -18.65 22.80 6.96
N ASP A 3 -18.25 23.22 5.75
CA ASP A 3 -18.41 22.38 4.58
C ASP A 3 -17.38 21.24 4.64
N VAL A 4 -17.87 20.01 4.64
CA VAL A 4 -17.04 18.81 4.63
C VAL A 4 -17.25 18.05 3.33
N ARG A 5 -16.17 17.47 2.79
CA ARG A 5 -16.21 16.61 1.62
C ARG A 5 -15.69 15.22 1.99
N PRO A 6 -16.23 14.16 1.40
CA PRO A 6 -15.62 12.84 1.49
C PRO A 6 -14.21 12.87 0.92
N VAL A 7 -13.26 12.25 1.61
CA VAL A 7 -11.87 12.15 1.15
C VAL A 7 -11.44 10.69 1.24
N CYS A 8 -10.71 10.23 0.25
CA CYS A 8 -10.02 8.96 0.35
C CYS A 8 -8.92 9.08 1.40
N HIS A 9 -9.01 8.31 2.48
CA HIS A 9 -8.13 8.47 3.64
C HIS A 9 -7.27 7.22 3.90
N TYR A 10 -7.88 6.05 3.92
CA TYR A 10 -7.23 4.79 4.29
C TYR A 10 -7.62 3.68 3.31
N MET A 11 -6.65 2.86 2.93
CA MET A 11 -6.90 1.72 2.03
C MET A 11 -7.19 0.46 2.85
N MET A 12 -8.31 -0.21 2.55
CA MET A 12 -8.72 -1.48 3.19
C MET A 12 -8.24 -2.69 2.39
N GLY A 13 -7.12 -2.63 1.79
CA GLY A 13 -6.50 -3.70 1.00
C GLY A 13 -5.03 -3.75 1.27
N GLY A 14 -4.29 -4.41 0.41
CA GLY A 14 -2.84 -4.48 0.53
C GLY A 14 -2.31 -5.87 0.26
N ILE A 15 -1.12 -6.15 0.78
CA ILE A 15 -0.50 -7.46 0.71
C ILE A 15 -1.32 -8.43 1.55
N HIS A 16 -1.88 -9.47 0.89
CA HIS A 16 -2.60 -10.52 1.59
C HIS A 16 -1.69 -11.25 2.58
N THR A 17 -2.11 -11.32 3.83
CA THR A 17 -1.36 -11.96 4.91
C THR A 17 -2.27 -12.86 5.73
N ASN A 18 -1.65 -13.82 6.41
CA ASN A 18 -2.32 -14.56 7.47
C ASN A 18 -2.39 -13.72 8.77
N ILE A 19 -2.91 -14.30 9.84
CA ILE A 19 -3.04 -13.62 11.14
C ILE A 19 -1.69 -13.21 11.75
N ASP A 20 -0.61 -13.84 11.39
CA ASP A 20 0.75 -13.53 11.83
C ASP A 20 1.43 -12.48 10.94
N GLY A 21 0.72 -11.94 9.97
CA GLY A 21 1.23 -10.96 9.02
C GLY A 21 2.16 -11.54 7.95
N ALA A 22 2.29 -12.87 7.85
CA ALA A 22 3.09 -13.51 6.82
C ALA A 22 2.34 -13.55 5.49
N ALA A 23 3.00 -13.12 4.41
CA ALA A 23 2.50 -13.20 3.06
C ALA A 23 2.67 -14.61 2.48
N GLU A 24 2.05 -14.88 1.32
CA GLU A 24 2.22 -16.14 0.61
C GLU A 24 3.67 -16.34 0.13
N LEU A 25 4.37 -15.25 -0.17
CA LEU A 25 5.78 -15.29 -0.53
C LEU A 25 6.63 -15.48 0.72
N GLN A 26 7.40 -16.57 0.74
CA GLN A 26 8.26 -16.90 1.85
C GLN A 26 9.29 -15.80 2.15
N GLY A 27 9.44 -15.42 3.41
CA GLY A 27 10.36 -14.37 3.84
C GLY A 27 9.79 -12.94 3.70
N VAL A 28 8.50 -12.82 3.39
CA VAL A 28 7.80 -11.54 3.31
C VAL A 28 6.70 -11.45 4.36
N TRP A 29 6.69 -10.36 5.08
CA TRP A 29 5.64 -9.98 6.04
C TRP A 29 5.13 -8.60 5.73
N ALA A 30 3.89 -8.34 6.08
CA ALA A 30 3.32 -7.00 6.02
C ALA A 30 2.51 -6.70 7.28
N ALA A 31 2.51 -5.43 7.67
CA ALA A 31 1.78 -4.94 8.84
C ALA A 31 1.24 -3.53 8.58
N GLY A 32 0.17 -3.16 9.31
CA GLY A 32 -0.46 -1.85 9.16
C GLY A 32 -1.18 -1.69 7.83
N GLU A 33 -1.28 -0.47 7.34
CA GLU A 33 -2.03 -0.14 6.12
C GLU A 33 -1.54 -0.88 4.87
N ALA A 34 -0.28 -1.32 4.84
CA ALA A 34 0.26 -2.11 3.74
C ALA A 34 -0.26 -3.56 3.70
N ALA A 35 -0.84 -4.06 4.80
CA ALA A 35 -1.28 -5.42 4.96
C ALA A 35 -2.79 -5.57 4.76
N CYS A 36 -3.19 -6.71 4.22
CA CYS A 36 -4.58 -7.16 4.19
C CYS A 36 -4.72 -8.45 5.00
N ASN A 37 -4.83 -8.32 6.32
CA ASN A 37 -5.09 -9.43 7.26
C ASN A 37 -6.57 -9.57 7.62
N SER A 38 -7.46 -8.84 6.93
CA SER A 38 -8.92 -8.85 7.07
C SER A 38 -9.48 -8.32 8.41
N VAL A 39 -8.67 -7.75 9.30
CA VAL A 39 -9.15 -7.27 10.62
C VAL A 39 -10.10 -6.08 10.53
N HIS A 40 -10.07 -5.34 9.45
CA HIS A 40 -10.92 -4.16 9.24
C HIS A 40 -12.15 -4.41 8.37
N GLY A 41 -12.25 -5.56 7.71
CA GLY A 41 -13.30 -5.82 6.74
C GLY A 41 -13.31 -4.80 5.62
N ALA A 42 -14.49 -4.31 5.25
CA ALA A 42 -14.66 -3.34 4.17
C ALA A 42 -14.37 -1.89 4.58
N ASN A 43 -14.37 -1.60 5.89
CA ASN A 43 -14.13 -0.24 6.39
C ASN A 43 -13.59 -0.26 7.82
N ARG A 44 -12.46 0.38 8.01
CA ARG A 44 -11.77 0.48 9.30
C ARG A 44 -12.53 1.39 10.28
N LEU A 45 -12.69 0.93 11.52
CA LEU A 45 -13.17 1.78 12.60
C LEU A 45 -12.13 2.84 13.00
N GLY A 46 -12.62 3.99 13.45
CA GLY A 46 -11.77 5.10 13.88
C GLY A 46 -10.70 4.67 14.88
N ALA A 47 -9.51 5.22 14.76
CA ALA A 47 -8.32 4.98 15.58
C ALA A 47 -7.68 3.58 15.47
N ASN A 48 -8.31 2.59 14.84
CA ASN A 48 -7.78 1.23 14.79
C ASN A 48 -6.55 1.06 13.89
N SER A 49 -6.24 2.02 13.00
CA SER A 49 -5.03 1.93 12.17
C SER A 49 -3.75 1.94 13.01
N THR A 50 -3.68 2.84 14.00
CA THR A 50 -2.51 2.92 14.88
C THR A 50 -2.34 1.64 15.70
N SER A 51 -3.44 1.10 16.24
CA SER A 51 -3.42 -0.15 16.99
C SER A 51 -2.94 -1.32 16.12
N GLU A 52 -3.40 -1.41 14.89
CA GLU A 52 -2.94 -2.40 13.93
C GLU A 52 -1.45 -2.27 13.64
N CYS A 53 -0.97 -1.08 13.32
CA CYS A 53 0.45 -0.84 13.04
C CYS A 53 1.34 -1.30 14.21
N ILE A 54 0.94 -1.01 15.45
CA ILE A 54 1.71 -1.38 16.64
C ILE A 54 1.67 -2.88 16.89
N VAL A 55 0.48 -3.48 16.87
CA VAL A 55 0.29 -4.90 17.19
C VAL A 55 0.96 -5.78 16.14
N TRP A 56 0.58 -5.61 14.87
CA TRP A 56 1.14 -6.44 13.80
C TRP A 56 2.59 -6.08 13.47
N GLY A 57 3.01 -4.83 13.64
CA GLY A 57 4.41 -4.46 13.52
C GLY A 57 5.30 -5.21 14.53
N LYS A 58 4.82 -5.39 15.76
CA LYS A 58 5.51 -6.20 16.76
C LYS A 58 5.51 -7.69 16.40
N ILE A 59 4.37 -8.25 16.01
CA ILE A 59 4.23 -9.67 15.66
C ILE A 59 5.14 -10.00 14.46
N THR A 60 5.00 -9.25 13.36
CA THR A 60 5.77 -9.48 12.14
C THR A 60 7.26 -9.28 12.34
N GLY A 61 7.65 -8.26 13.12
CA GLY A 61 9.05 -8.00 13.44
C GLY A 61 9.70 -9.15 14.21
N SER A 62 8.99 -9.71 15.21
CA SER A 62 9.48 -10.87 15.96
C SER A 62 9.60 -12.11 15.06
N LEU A 63 8.59 -12.40 14.26
CA LEU A 63 8.59 -13.56 13.37
C LEU A 63 9.65 -13.44 12.26
N ALA A 64 9.88 -12.26 11.73
CA ALA A 64 10.93 -12.02 10.75
C ALA A 64 12.33 -12.23 11.37
N ALA A 65 12.54 -11.79 12.61
CA ALA A 65 13.79 -12.04 13.34
C ALA A 65 14.03 -13.55 13.55
N ASP A 66 13.01 -14.27 14.05
CA ASP A 66 13.06 -15.73 14.24
C ASP A 66 13.32 -16.48 12.93
N TYR A 67 12.75 -15.97 11.83
CA TYR A 67 12.98 -16.56 10.51
C TYR A 67 14.43 -16.39 10.06
N ILE A 68 15.00 -15.18 10.22
CA ILE A 68 16.38 -14.90 9.86
C ILE A 68 17.35 -15.75 10.68
N GLU A 69 17.12 -15.91 11.98
CA GLU A 69 17.95 -16.74 12.85
C GLU A 69 17.98 -18.21 12.42
N LYS A 70 16.90 -18.70 11.84
CA LYS A 70 16.79 -20.08 11.33
C LYS A 70 17.40 -20.25 9.92
N GLN A 71 17.64 -19.16 9.19
CA GLN A 71 18.24 -19.20 7.87
C GLN A 71 19.78 -19.21 8.00
N HIS A 72 20.40 -20.35 7.73
CA HIS A 72 21.85 -20.51 7.79
C HIS A 72 22.57 -20.14 6.47
N THR A 73 21.82 -19.75 5.44
CA THR A 73 22.38 -19.40 4.12
C THR A 73 22.18 -17.93 3.84
N SER A 74 23.28 -17.22 3.58
CA SER A 74 23.22 -15.89 3.00
C SER A 74 22.69 -15.97 1.58
N ALA A 75 21.59 -15.29 1.29
CA ALA A 75 21.12 -15.15 -0.07
C ALA A 75 22.16 -14.39 -0.89
N GLN A 76 22.51 -14.91 -2.08
CA GLN A 76 23.34 -14.14 -3.01
C GLN A 76 22.54 -12.94 -3.51
N PHE A 77 23.13 -11.77 -3.37
CA PHE A 77 22.50 -10.54 -3.81
C PHE A 77 22.50 -10.47 -5.35
N PRO A 78 21.34 -10.32 -6.01
CA PRO A 78 21.27 -10.31 -7.47
C PRO A 78 21.71 -8.96 -8.03
N THR A 79 23.01 -8.74 -8.13
CA THR A 79 23.64 -7.47 -8.56
C THR A 79 23.09 -6.96 -9.90
N HIS A 80 22.76 -7.89 -10.82
CA HIS A 80 22.20 -7.53 -12.12
C HIS A 80 20.86 -6.80 -12.01
N LEU A 81 19.97 -7.20 -11.08
CA LEU A 81 18.69 -6.52 -10.88
C LEU A 81 18.86 -5.08 -10.36
N VAL A 82 19.90 -4.86 -9.55
CA VAL A 82 20.22 -3.50 -9.08
C VAL A 82 20.72 -2.65 -10.25
N THR A 83 21.61 -3.17 -11.06
CA THR A 83 22.14 -2.45 -12.22
C THR A 83 21.05 -2.14 -13.25
N GLU A 84 20.12 -3.08 -13.47
CA GLU A 84 18.97 -2.88 -14.34
C GLU A 84 18.06 -1.76 -13.80
N GLU A 85 17.78 -1.78 -12.50
CA GLU A 85 16.92 -0.77 -11.87
C GLU A 85 17.60 0.60 -11.79
N GLU A 86 18.91 0.66 -11.52
CA GLU A 86 19.70 1.89 -11.61
C GLU A 86 19.64 2.49 -13.02
N THR A 87 19.83 1.66 -14.06
CA THR A 87 19.71 2.10 -15.45
C THR A 87 18.31 2.62 -15.75
N ARG A 88 17.28 1.91 -15.33
CA ARG A 88 15.89 2.35 -15.52
C ARG A 88 15.63 3.72 -14.88
N ILE A 89 16.10 3.92 -13.65
CA ILE A 89 15.89 5.16 -12.91
C ILE A 89 16.72 6.30 -13.48
N TYR A 90 18.03 6.12 -13.57
CA TYR A 90 18.94 7.20 -13.92
C TYR A 90 18.93 7.54 -15.41
N ASP A 91 18.91 6.55 -16.27
CA ASP A 91 18.93 6.79 -17.72
C ASP A 91 17.52 6.97 -18.30
N GLY A 92 16.55 6.20 -17.81
CA GLY A 92 15.16 6.29 -18.30
C GLY A 92 14.41 7.48 -17.73
N ILE A 93 14.50 7.73 -16.42
CA ILE A 93 13.68 8.77 -15.75
C ILE A 93 14.46 10.08 -15.63
N PHE A 94 15.62 10.08 -14.98
CA PHE A 94 16.33 11.34 -14.68
C PHE A 94 17.05 11.96 -15.87
N ARG A 95 17.59 11.16 -16.79
CA ARG A 95 18.24 11.66 -18.01
C ARG A 95 17.33 11.69 -19.22
N GLY A 96 16.20 10.98 -19.14
CA GLY A 96 15.18 11.02 -20.17
C GLY A 96 14.51 12.38 -20.23
N ARG A 97 14.39 12.94 -21.45
CA ARG A 97 13.56 14.12 -21.68
C ARG A 97 12.13 13.63 -21.91
N GLY A 98 11.38 13.50 -20.82
CA GLY A 98 9.95 13.19 -20.91
C GLY A 98 9.20 14.36 -21.57
N GLU A 99 8.33 14.04 -22.52
CA GLU A 99 7.45 15.03 -23.16
C GLU A 99 6.21 15.35 -22.33
N VAL A 100 5.94 14.53 -21.30
CA VAL A 100 4.72 14.64 -20.50
C VAL A 100 5.00 15.28 -19.15
N ASN A 101 4.21 16.29 -18.82
CA ASN A 101 4.28 16.96 -17.54
C ASN A 101 3.65 16.07 -16.44
N PRO A 102 4.39 15.64 -15.40
CA PRO A 102 3.86 14.79 -14.35
C PRO A 102 2.72 15.45 -13.54
N TYR A 103 2.66 16.77 -13.49
CA TYR A 103 1.56 17.50 -12.83
C TYR A 103 0.25 17.41 -13.62
N GLU A 104 0.31 17.36 -14.93
CA GLU A 104 -0.87 17.14 -15.78
C GLU A 104 -1.42 15.74 -15.60
N ILE A 105 -0.56 14.72 -15.60
CA ILE A 105 -0.97 13.33 -15.30
C ILE A 105 -1.60 13.24 -13.90
N LYS A 106 -0.96 13.85 -12.90
CA LYS A 106 -1.50 13.87 -11.55
C LYS A 106 -2.89 14.50 -11.48
N GLN A 107 -3.08 15.61 -12.20
CA GLN A 107 -4.38 16.28 -12.24
C GLN A 107 -5.43 15.40 -12.93
N GLU A 108 -5.10 14.82 -14.07
CA GLU A 108 -6.01 13.91 -14.81
C GLU A 108 -6.42 12.69 -13.96
N ILE A 109 -5.47 12.08 -13.25
CA ILE A 109 -5.76 11.00 -12.31
C ILE A 109 -6.71 11.47 -11.21
N SER A 110 -6.44 12.64 -10.63
CA SER A 110 -7.25 13.21 -9.56
C SER A 110 -8.68 13.49 -10.03
N ASP A 111 -8.84 14.08 -11.20
CA ASP A 111 -10.14 14.39 -11.79
C ASP A 111 -10.91 13.10 -12.12
N THR A 112 -10.24 12.11 -12.72
CA THR A 112 -10.83 10.80 -13.01
C THR A 112 -11.30 10.08 -11.76
N LEU A 113 -10.51 10.11 -10.69
CA LEU A 113 -10.88 9.51 -9.40
C LEU A 113 -12.04 10.25 -8.76
N ASN A 114 -12.06 11.57 -8.80
CA ASN A 114 -13.16 12.37 -8.27
C ASN A 114 -14.47 12.12 -9.01
N GLU A 115 -14.44 11.99 -10.34
CA GLU A 115 -15.62 11.77 -11.14
C GLU A 115 -16.15 10.33 -11.04
N ARG A 116 -15.26 9.33 -10.96
CA ARG A 116 -15.62 7.92 -11.10
C ARG A 116 -15.66 7.13 -9.81
N HIS A 117 -14.88 7.49 -8.81
CA HIS A 117 -14.72 6.72 -7.58
C HIS A 117 -15.21 7.41 -6.32
N MET A 118 -15.23 8.74 -6.30
CA MET A 118 -15.79 9.45 -5.17
C MET A 118 -17.26 9.74 -5.45
N TYR A 119 -18.12 8.96 -4.79
CA TYR A 119 -19.54 9.20 -4.54
C TYR A 119 -20.24 10.11 -5.56
N THR A 120 -20.55 9.60 -6.74
CA THR A 120 -21.55 10.25 -7.57
C THR A 120 -22.86 10.28 -6.80
N GLU A 121 -23.63 11.37 -6.89
CA GLU A 121 -24.95 11.52 -6.22
C GLU A 121 -25.85 10.31 -6.45
N GLN A 122 -25.72 9.61 -7.57
CA GLN A 122 -26.45 8.39 -7.91
C GLN A 122 -26.13 7.20 -6.98
N ARG A 123 -24.90 7.08 -6.45
CA ARG A 123 -24.57 6.05 -5.46
C ARG A 123 -25.02 6.41 -4.06
N MET A 124 -25.03 7.67 -3.71
CA MET A 124 -25.59 8.13 -2.44
C MET A 124 -27.10 7.89 -2.32
N THR A 125 -27.83 7.87 -3.43
CA THR A 125 -29.26 7.56 -3.46
C THR A 125 -29.54 6.09 -3.18
N LEU A 126 -28.60 5.17 -3.47
CA LEU A 126 -28.75 3.74 -3.20
C LEU A 126 -28.42 3.35 -1.74
N LEU A 127 -27.81 4.25 -0.97
CA LEU A 127 -27.50 4.03 0.45
C LEU A 127 -28.53 4.66 1.41
N LYS A 128 -29.60 5.25 0.87
CA LYS A 128 -30.76 5.72 1.64
C LYS A 128 -31.83 4.64 1.74
N VAL A 129 -31.46 3.47 2.29
CA VAL A 129 -32.43 2.46 2.73
C VAL A 129 -32.26 2.27 4.23
#